data_d3e1b99d5b35b24613395f04712a5fc9
#
_entry.id   d3e1b99d5b35b24613395f04712a5fc9
#
_cell.length_a   1.000
_cell.length_b   1.000
_cell.length_c   1.000
_cell.angle_alpha   90.00
_cell.angle_beta   90.00
_cell.angle_gamma   90.00
#
_symmetry.space_group_name_H-M   'P 1'
#
loop_
_entity.id
_entity.type
_entity.pdbx_description
1 polymer ?
#
loop_
_entity_poly.entity_id
_entity_poly.type
_entity_poly.pdbx_seq_one_letter_code
_entity_poly.pdbx_strand_id
1 'polypeptide(L)'
;MNQTQIALDSCVVIDVIEKPKVASFLKASLRGKSIKIILCDTVLSEVYHVRGYLPQYIIAKISKILGREIILSKMEEGNKATTLSEQFAICHNGDNKILSLCQAKDFVLVTFDRMLLKTCEFVGVAAFHPFMAGGI
;
A
#
# COMPACT_ATOMS: atom_id res chain seq x y z
N MET A 1 -18.42 13.75 -1.15
CA MET A 1 -17.41 13.30 -0.20
C MET A 1 -16.25 12.63 -0.93
N ASN A 2 -15.05 13.04 -0.59
CA ASN A 2 -13.87 12.45 -1.20
C ASN A 2 -13.61 11.07 -0.61
N GLN A 3 -13.38 10.11 -1.48
CA GLN A 3 -13.07 8.76 -1.10
C GLN A 3 -11.56 8.63 -0.89
N THR A 4 -11.15 8.07 0.25
CA THR A 4 -9.74 7.82 0.52
C THR A 4 -9.28 6.59 -0.23
N GLN A 5 -8.12 6.68 -0.86
CA GLN A 5 -7.50 5.58 -1.60
C GLN A 5 -6.25 5.15 -0.86
N ILE A 6 -6.22 3.89 -0.45
CA ILE A 6 -5.14 3.33 0.36
C ILE A 6 -4.35 2.32 -0.45
N ALA A 7 -3.05 2.55 -0.60
CA ALA A 7 -2.15 1.61 -1.26
C ALA A 7 -1.50 0.70 -0.21
N LEU A 8 -1.52 -0.60 -0.45
CA LEU A 8 -0.91 -1.58 0.44
C LEU A 8 0.47 -1.98 -0.07
N ASP A 9 1.47 -1.91 0.80
CA ASP A 9 2.80 -2.45 0.53
C ASP A 9 2.74 -3.98 0.48
N SER A 10 3.72 -4.60 -0.18
CA SER A 10 3.74 -6.06 -0.39
C SER A 10 3.70 -6.86 0.92
N CYS A 11 4.46 -6.45 1.92
CA CYS A 11 4.45 -7.11 3.22
C CYS A 11 3.08 -7.03 3.90
N VAL A 12 2.37 -5.92 3.75
CA VAL A 12 1.02 -5.77 4.29
C VAL A 12 0.05 -6.70 3.57
N VAL A 13 0.15 -6.79 2.25
CA VAL A 13 -0.69 -7.70 1.45
C VAL A 13 -0.51 -9.14 1.92
N ILE A 14 0.73 -9.59 2.07
CA ILE A 14 1.02 -10.94 2.53
C ILE A 14 0.42 -11.19 3.92
N ASP A 15 0.64 -10.27 4.85
CA ASP A 15 0.19 -10.45 6.22
C ASP A 15 -1.34 -10.37 6.34
N VAL A 16 -2.01 -9.54 5.54
CA VAL A 16 -3.48 -9.53 5.52
C VAL A 16 -4.01 -10.90 5.10
N ILE A 17 -3.38 -11.52 4.10
CA ILE A 17 -3.80 -12.84 3.63
C ILE A 17 -3.49 -13.94 4.66
N GLU A 18 -2.30 -13.89 5.29
CA GLU A 18 -1.78 -14.99 6.10
C GLU A 18 -2.02 -14.84 7.61
N LYS A 19 -2.21 -13.61 8.09
CA LYS A 19 -2.32 -13.34 9.52
C LYS A 19 -3.66 -12.71 9.86
N PRO A 20 -4.61 -13.49 10.43
CA PRO A 20 -5.94 -12.97 10.77
C PRO A 20 -5.89 -11.73 11.68
N LYS A 21 -4.89 -11.65 12.55
CA LYS A 21 -4.75 -10.51 13.48
C LYS A 21 -4.46 -9.21 12.71
N VAL A 22 -3.57 -9.27 11.73
CA VAL A 22 -3.26 -8.11 10.87
C VAL A 22 -4.50 -7.70 10.09
N ALA A 23 -5.18 -8.67 9.48
CA ALA A 23 -6.41 -8.43 8.74
C ALA A 23 -7.46 -7.73 9.60
N SER A 24 -7.65 -8.22 10.83
CA SER A 24 -8.63 -7.65 11.78
C SER A 24 -8.28 -6.21 12.16
N PHE A 25 -7.03 -5.94 12.46
CA PHE A 25 -6.58 -4.59 12.82
C PHE A 25 -6.76 -3.61 11.66
N LEU A 26 -6.36 -4.01 10.47
CA LEU A 26 -6.50 -3.15 9.30
C LEU A 26 -7.97 -2.90 8.98
N LYS A 27 -8.78 -3.96 8.96
CA LYS A 27 -10.22 -3.84 8.71
C LYS A 27 -10.89 -2.90 9.71
N ALA A 28 -10.53 -2.99 10.99
CA ALA A 28 -11.06 -2.10 12.02
C ALA A 28 -10.67 -0.64 11.77
N SER A 29 -9.44 -0.39 11.31
CA SER A 29 -8.96 0.96 10.98
C SER A 29 -9.75 1.59 9.84
N LEU A 30 -10.32 0.78 8.96
CA LEU A 30 -11.08 1.26 7.80
C LEU A 30 -12.57 1.44 8.10
N ARG A 31 -13.03 0.99 9.25
CA ARG A 31 -14.47 0.98 9.59
C ARG A 31 -15.06 2.39 9.58
N GLY A 32 -16.25 2.51 8.99
CA GLY A 32 -16.97 3.78 8.97
C GLY A 32 -16.43 4.80 7.98
N LYS A 33 -15.45 4.43 7.16
CA LYS A 33 -14.82 5.32 6.19
C LYS A 33 -15.08 4.85 4.76
N SER A 34 -15.19 5.80 3.84
CA SER A 34 -15.32 5.51 2.41
C SER A 34 -13.92 5.32 1.84
N ILE A 35 -13.52 4.06 1.64
CA ILE A 35 -12.15 3.70 1.29
C ILE A 35 -12.11 2.73 0.13
N LYS A 36 -11.18 2.94 -0.80
CA LYS A 36 -10.82 1.98 -1.85
C LYS A 36 -9.40 1.50 -1.60
N ILE A 37 -9.16 0.24 -1.88
CA ILE A 37 -7.84 -0.38 -1.73
C ILE A 37 -7.12 -0.36 -3.06
N ILE A 38 -5.91 0.17 -3.08
CA ILE A 38 -5.08 0.23 -4.27
C ILE A 38 -4.04 -0.88 -4.20
N LEU A 39 -4.00 -1.72 -5.22
CA LEU A 39 -2.94 -2.70 -5.40
C LEU A 39 -2.17 -2.35 -6.67
N CYS A 40 -0.90 -2.01 -6.53
CA CYS A 40 -0.11 -1.67 -7.70
C CYS A 40 0.57 -2.92 -8.27
N ASP A 41 0.86 -2.88 -9.57
CA ASP A 41 1.42 -4.00 -10.30
C ASP A 41 2.75 -4.49 -9.72
N THR A 42 3.59 -3.58 -9.24
CA THR A 42 4.86 -3.95 -8.61
C THR A 42 4.63 -4.75 -7.32
N VAL A 43 3.66 -4.34 -6.52
CA VAL A 43 3.31 -5.07 -5.29
C VAL A 43 2.79 -6.47 -5.61
N LEU A 44 1.92 -6.60 -6.61
CA LEU A 44 1.43 -7.90 -7.04
C LEU A 44 2.57 -8.81 -7.51
N SER A 45 3.52 -8.25 -8.25
CA SER A 45 4.70 -8.98 -8.72
C SER A 45 5.60 -9.43 -7.56
N GLU A 46 5.84 -8.56 -6.60
CA GLU A 46 6.64 -8.90 -5.42
C GLU A 46 6.00 -10.03 -4.60
N VAL A 47 4.70 -9.95 -4.37
CA VAL A 47 3.98 -10.99 -3.62
C VAL A 47 4.04 -12.31 -4.37
N TYR A 48 3.90 -12.29 -5.70
CA TYR A 48 4.05 -13.49 -6.51
C TYR A 48 5.44 -14.13 -6.34
N HIS A 49 6.49 -13.31 -6.40
CA HIS A 49 7.87 -13.82 -6.26
C HIS A 49 8.15 -14.38 -4.87
N VAL A 50 7.57 -13.80 -3.83
CA VAL A 50 7.82 -14.21 -2.46
C VAL A 50 6.96 -15.40 -2.04
N ARG A 51 5.70 -15.44 -2.46
CA ARG A 51 4.72 -16.45 -2.00
C ARG A 51 4.12 -17.31 -3.11
N GLY A 52 4.31 -16.96 -4.37
CA GLY A 52 3.70 -17.67 -5.48
C GLY A 52 2.19 -17.39 -5.64
N TYR A 53 1.67 -16.40 -4.95
CA TYR A 53 0.25 -16.04 -5.09
C TYR A 53 0.02 -15.31 -6.41
N LEU A 54 -0.92 -15.83 -7.21
CA LEU A 54 -1.28 -15.19 -8.47
C LEU A 54 -2.05 -13.90 -8.21
N PRO A 55 -1.93 -12.90 -9.10
CA PRO A 55 -2.65 -11.63 -8.94
C PRO A 55 -4.14 -11.79 -8.70
N GLN A 56 -4.81 -12.68 -9.43
CA GLN A 56 -6.24 -12.92 -9.26
C GLN A 56 -6.57 -13.42 -7.85
N TYR A 57 -5.72 -14.30 -7.31
CA TYR A 57 -5.89 -14.80 -5.95
C TYR A 57 -5.73 -13.68 -4.92
N ILE A 58 -4.70 -12.84 -5.09
CA ILE A 58 -4.44 -11.72 -4.20
C ILE A 58 -5.63 -10.76 -4.18
N ILE A 59 -6.10 -10.36 -5.36
CA ILE A 59 -7.21 -9.42 -5.50
C ILE A 59 -8.47 -9.98 -4.83
N ALA A 60 -8.81 -11.24 -5.09
CA ALA A 60 -9.98 -11.86 -4.52
C ALA A 60 -9.90 -11.96 -2.99
N LYS A 61 -8.73 -12.36 -2.47
CA LYS A 61 -8.52 -12.50 -1.03
C LYS A 61 -8.58 -11.16 -0.30
N ILE A 62 -7.87 -10.16 -0.80
CA ILE A 62 -7.85 -8.84 -0.17
C ILE A 62 -9.25 -8.22 -0.19
N SER A 63 -9.94 -8.31 -1.33
CA SER A 63 -11.30 -7.80 -1.45
C SER A 63 -12.25 -8.46 -0.44
N LYS A 64 -12.16 -9.79 -0.32
CA LYS A 64 -13.01 -10.56 0.59
C LYS A 64 -12.69 -10.25 2.06
N ILE A 65 -11.41 -10.24 2.42
CA ILE A 65 -10.98 -10.04 3.80
C ILE A 65 -11.31 -8.64 4.28
N LEU A 66 -10.98 -7.62 3.50
CA LEU A 66 -11.18 -6.23 3.90
C LEU A 66 -12.58 -5.71 3.57
N GLY A 67 -13.32 -6.39 2.68
CA GLY A 67 -14.67 -5.99 2.29
C GLY A 67 -14.70 -4.65 1.58
N ARG A 68 -13.68 -4.39 0.76
CA ARG A 68 -13.53 -3.10 0.06
C ARG A 68 -13.26 -3.33 -1.42
N GLU A 69 -13.62 -2.34 -2.23
CA GLU A 69 -13.32 -2.35 -3.66
C GLU A 69 -11.81 -2.25 -3.89
N ILE A 70 -11.31 -3.06 -4.82
CA ILE A 70 -9.89 -3.05 -5.19
C ILE A 70 -9.73 -2.32 -6.51
N ILE A 71 -8.76 -1.40 -6.55
CA ILE A 71 -8.37 -0.70 -7.77
C ILE A 71 -6.93 -1.10 -8.08
N LEU A 72 -6.68 -1.50 -9.33
CA LEU A 72 -5.34 -1.81 -9.79
C LEU A 72 -4.70 -0.54 -10.33
N SER A 73 -3.44 -0.33 -9.96
CA SER A 73 -2.70 0.84 -10.41
C SER A 73 -1.34 0.43 -10.98
N LYS A 74 -0.90 1.13 -12.03
CA LYS A 74 0.36 0.84 -12.70
C LYS A 74 1.45 1.80 -12.24
N MET A 75 2.66 1.27 -12.11
CA MET A 75 3.82 2.06 -11.64
C MET A 75 4.20 3.21 -12.55
N GLU A 76 3.99 3.07 -13.84
CA GLU A 76 4.31 4.13 -14.81
C GLU A 76 3.61 5.45 -14.50
N GLU A 77 2.51 5.41 -13.73
CA GLU A 77 1.76 6.59 -13.33
C GLU A 77 2.50 7.43 -12.28
N GLY A 78 3.54 6.87 -11.65
CA GLY A 78 4.33 7.54 -10.63
C GLY A 78 5.72 7.97 -11.07
N ASN A 79 6.05 7.90 -12.35
CA ASN A 79 7.42 8.09 -12.83
C ASN A 79 8.08 9.40 -12.40
N LYS A 80 7.36 10.50 -12.45
CA LYS A 80 7.92 11.82 -12.10
C LYS A 80 8.32 11.89 -10.62
N ALA A 81 7.49 11.34 -9.76
CA ALA A 81 7.77 11.32 -8.33
C ALA A 81 8.92 10.35 -8.00
N THR A 82 9.06 9.28 -8.78
CA THR A 82 10.17 8.32 -8.62
C THR A 82 11.52 9.01 -8.70
N THR A 83 11.68 9.92 -9.65
CA THR A 83 12.92 10.66 -9.83
C THR A 83 13.29 11.44 -8.56
N LEU A 84 12.32 12.07 -7.93
CA LEU A 84 12.55 12.83 -6.71
C LEU A 84 12.98 11.91 -5.55
N SER A 85 12.28 10.79 -5.38
CA SER A 85 12.62 9.81 -4.34
C SER A 85 14.02 9.23 -4.55
N GLU A 86 14.40 8.93 -5.78
CA GLU A 86 15.70 8.40 -6.13
C GLU A 86 16.82 9.40 -5.86
N GLN A 87 16.57 10.69 -6.07
CA GLN A 87 17.55 11.74 -5.80
C GLN A 87 18.03 11.73 -4.35
N PHE A 88 17.15 11.43 -3.43
CA PHE A 88 17.49 11.40 -2.01
C PHE A 88 18.06 10.05 -1.56
N ALA A 89 17.99 9.03 -2.40
CA ALA A 89 18.53 7.68 -2.11
C ALA A 89 18.10 7.12 -0.75
N ILE A 90 16.84 7.36 -0.38
CA ILE A 90 16.33 7.03 0.95
C ILE A 90 15.58 5.69 1.03
N CYS A 91 15.22 5.09 -0.09
CA CYS A 91 14.47 3.85 -0.12
C CYS A 91 15.08 2.85 -1.10
N HIS A 92 14.76 1.56 -0.92
CA HIS A 92 15.06 0.54 -1.92
C HIS A 92 14.22 0.77 -3.18
N ASN A 93 14.66 0.25 -4.32
CA ASN A 93 14.01 0.47 -5.62
C ASN A 93 12.51 0.18 -5.61
N GLY A 94 12.09 -0.94 -5.01
CA GLY A 94 10.67 -1.29 -4.93
C GLY A 94 9.87 -0.31 -4.10
N ASP A 95 10.45 0.12 -2.98
CA ASP A 95 9.83 1.10 -2.08
C ASP A 95 9.75 2.47 -2.73
N ASN A 96 10.77 2.86 -3.49
CA ASN A 96 10.74 4.12 -4.24
C ASN A 96 9.59 4.16 -5.22
N LYS A 97 9.32 3.05 -5.89
CA LYS A 97 8.24 2.98 -6.87
C LYS A 97 6.87 3.13 -6.24
N ILE A 98 6.60 2.43 -5.14
CA ILE A 98 5.30 2.56 -4.48
C ILE A 98 5.14 3.95 -3.85
N LEU A 99 6.22 4.50 -3.29
CA LEU A 99 6.23 5.84 -2.74
C LEU A 99 5.91 6.88 -3.82
N SER A 100 6.51 6.73 -4.98
CA SER A 100 6.30 7.63 -6.13
C SER A 100 4.87 7.58 -6.62
N LEU A 101 4.29 6.40 -6.67
CA LEU A 101 2.89 6.23 -7.07
C LEU A 101 1.96 6.94 -6.06
N CYS A 102 2.20 6.73 -4.78
CA CYS A 102 1.39 7.37 -3.73
C CYS A 102 1.51 8.89 -3.79
N GLN A 103 2.71 9.40 -4.04
CA GLN A 103 2.94 10.83 -4.17
C GLN A 103 2.23 11.41 -5.39
N ALA A 104 2.32 10.73 -6.54
CA ALA A 104 1.72 11.20 -7.78
C ALA A 104 0.18 11.15 -7.76
N LYS A 105 -0.40 10.14 -7.09
CA LYS A 105 -1.84 9.91 -7.08
C LYS A 105 -2.51 10.30 -5.76
N ASP A 106 -1.74 10.81 -4.81
CA ASP A 106 -2.24 11.18 -3.48
C ASP A 106 -2.87 9.99 -2.75
N PHE A 107 -2.26 8.83 -2.87
CA PHE A 107 -2.68 7.64 -2.12
C PHE A 107 -2.08 7.66 -0.73
N VAL A 108 -2.82 7.12 0.25
CA VAL A 108 -2.30 6.85 1.59
C VAL A 108 -1.60 5.50 1.57
N LEU A 109 -0.35 5.43 2.01
CA LEU A 109 0.42 4.19 2.01
C LEU A 109 0.28 3.46 3.35
N VAL A 110 0.04 2.16 3.29
CA VAL A 110 0.05 1.30 4.48
C VAL A 110 1.27 0.38 4.38
N THR A 111 2.16 0.46 5.36
CA THR A 111 3.39 -0.34 5.37
C THR A 111 3.82 -0.64 6.80
N PHE A 112 4.53 -1.76 6.99
CA PHE A 112 5.19 -2.10 8.26
C PHE A 112 6.57 -1.48 8.36
N ASP A 113 7.15 -1.04 7.25
CA ASP A 113 8.53 -0.57 7.19
C ASP A 113 8.63 0.83 7.81
N ARG A 114 9.30 0.93 8.96
CA ARG A 114 9.47 2.19 9.68
C ARG A 114 10.31 3.20 8.92
N MET A 115 11.30 2.73 8.17
CA MET A 115 12.10 3.62 7.34
C MET A 115 11.27 4.21 6.20
N LEU A 116 10.43 3.39 5.59
CA LEU A 116 9.53 3.86 4.54
C LEU A 116 8.52 4.87 5.11
N LEU A 117 7.99 4.62 6.31
CA LEU A 117 7.10 5.57 6.97
C LEU A 117 7.77 6.93 7.20
N LYS A 118 9.02 6.93 7.64
CA LYS A 118 9.80 8.16 7.82
C LYS A 118 10.03 8.87 6.49
N THR A 119 10.30 8.11 5.44
CA THR A 119 10.48 8.66 4.10
C THR A 119 9.19 9.30 3.60
N CYS A 120 8.04 8.66 3.84
CA CYS A 120 6.74 9.23 3.49
C CYS A 120 6.53 10.59 4.16
N GLU A 121 6.84 10.67 5.45
CA GLU A 121 6.76 11.92 6.20
C GLU A 121 7.65 12.99 5.57
N PHE A 122 8.87 12.62 5.20
CA PHE A 122 9.84 13.54 4.60
C PHE A 122 9.36 14.08 3.25
N VAL A 123 8.75 13.25 2.42
CA VAL A 123 8.31 13.64 1.07
C VAL A 123 6.84 14.05 0.99
N GLY A 124 6.14 14.11 2.11
CA GLY A 124 4.76 14.58 2.16
C GLY A 124 3.71 13.57 1.73
N VAL A 125 4.00 12.28 1.85
CA VAL A 125 3.04 11.21 1.56
C VAL A 125 2.38 10.76 2.86
N ALA A 126 1.05 10.76 2.90
CA ALA A 126 0.33 10.24 4.06
C ALA A 126 0.52 8.73 4.15
N ALA A 127 0.86 8.24 5.33
CA ALA A 127 1.13 6.82 5.53
C ALA A 127 0.88 6.40 6.97
N PHE A 128 0.59 5.13 7.18
CA PHE A 128 0.46 4.60 8.54
C PHE A 128 0.87 3.12 8.60
N HIS A 129 1.24 2.72 9.81
CA HIS A 129 1.53 1.33 10.15
C HIS A 129 0.20 0.62 10.46
N PRO A 130 -0.02 -0.64 9.99
CA PRO A 130 -1.30 -1.35 10.21
C PRO A 130 -1.75 -1.46 11.66
N PHE A 131 -0.82 -1.46 12.61
CA PHE A 131 -1.13 -1.56 14.03
C PHE A 131 -1.24 -0.20 14.74
N MET A 132 -1.11 0.89 14.00
CA MET A 132 -1.29 2.23 14.55
C MET A 132 -2.73 2.67 14.32
N ALA A 133 -3.58 2.47 15.31
CA ALA A 133 -4.98 2.84 15.24
C ALA A 133 -5.13 4.35 15.01
N GLY A 134 -6.09 4.71 14.17
CA GLY A 134 -6.39 6.12 13.92
C GLY A 134 -5.44 6.80 12.95
N GLY A 135 -4.62 6.06 12.23
CA GLY A 135 -3.67 6.61 11.26
C GLY A 135 -4.31 7.27 10.05
N ILE A 136 -5.58 7.02 9.83
CA ILE A 136 -6.31 7.59 8.70
C ILE A 136 -7.18 8.74 9.17
#